data_d82c5974de0afd1abbb6c33fdf9ba8ae
#
_entry.id   d82c5974de0afd1abbb6c33fdf9ba8ae
#
_cell.length_a   1.000
_cell.length_b   1.000
_cell.length_c   1.000
_cell.angle_alpha   90.00
_cell.angle_beta   90.00
_cell.angle_gamma   90.00
#
_symmetry.space_group_name_H-M   'P 1'
#
loop_
_entity.id
_entity.type
_entity.pdbx_description
1 polymer ?
#
loop_
_entity_poly.entity_id
_entity_poly.type
_entity_poly.pdbx_seq_one_letter_code
_entity_poly.pdbx_strand_id
1 'polypeptide(L)'
;MSDLLGSANWSTDPGHWRGEQLGKAGTPLDGHFLLLGESQQLLGNLHVRAPRQHMISVAATRSGKGVSLIIPNLLNYAGAVLVVDPKGENAWVTAPYRRNVLNQHTIILDPWEEVNHAYGSLAGVEEQCASFNPLSILDPDSDNFAEDLAYLADALILTESTKEPYFDNTARELWAGLMAFVVENPEYSNNATLEAARKLLMQSNSELQLTIRAAIGLGPDTVAARKLAQFENFKDTTSIMSVISSARTQTSFLDSDALNRSMEKSDFSFDELCRGNVSIYLVLPVERLQTHARWLRLMVSIGIRAIARGRATASSHGLPALFMLDEFGTIGKLDAVAQAFGLMAGLGMIMWGFVQDFNQLKRDYPTHWGTFIANSQAVTCFAVLDNFTTEYISKNLGIQTIQEPQTQTQVSSTKAPRGQGQGLFSSGTSHTSGTTTSMHTLSRPLMNPDEIARLPGDECIIMGHFPPIRSRRMVYHEDWWFLHRARSDPHHPITDGVRAQALERRLRDAGSVTGLLAQEGYEVKPVRGGCYEMRGTGGAAKGVRTFATANDLWKWAYVLVMDGVDIAI
;
A
#
# COMPACT_ATOMS: atom_id res chain seq x y z
N MET A 1 -23.73 -29.91 -14.72
CA MET A 1 -24.17 -29.17 -15.93
C MET A 1 -24.19 -27.63 -15.72
N SER A 2 -23.74 -27.13 -14.55
CA SER A 2 -23.81 -25.70 -14.20
C SER A 2 -22.76 -24.81 -14.90
N ASP A 3 -21.70 -25.38 -15.44
CA ASP A 3 -20.52 -24.60 -15.90
C ASP A 3 -20.33 -24.59 -17.41
N LEU A 4 -21.39 -24.90 -18.18
CA LEU A 4 -21.34 -25.01 -19.63
C LEU A 4 -20.91 -23.74 -20.38
N LEU A 5 -21.12 -22.55 -19.78
CA LEU A 5 -20.84 -21.25 -20.40
C LEU A 5 -19.85 -20.39 -19.58
N GLY A 6 -19.49 -20.81 -18.36
CA GLY A 6 -18.54 -20.14 -17.49
C GLY A 6 -18.58 -20.69 -16.08
N SER A 7 -17.42 -20.74 -15.43
CA SER A 7 -17.23 -21.35 -14.10
C SER A 7 -16.80 -20.34 -13.01
N ALA A 8 -16.77 -19.03 -13.32
CA ALA A 8 -16.38 -18.03 -12.35
C ALA A 8 -17.39 -17.93 -11.20
N ASN A 9 -16.89 -18.00 -9.98
CA ASN A 9 -17.68 -17.92 -8.75
C ASN A 9 -16.94 -17.08 -7.71
N TRP A 10 -17.69 -16.41 -6.83
CA TRP A 10 -17.12 -15.83 -5.64
C TRP A 10 -16.64 -16.92 -4.70
N SER A 11 -15.48 -16.68 -4.07
CA SER A 11 -14.98 -17.60 -3.04
C SER A 11 -15.94 -17.56 -1.84
N THR A 12 -16.58 -18.70 -1.58
CA THR A 12 -17.43 -18.93 -0.40
C THR A 12 -16.77 -19.88 0.60
N ASP A 13 -15.66 -20.51 0.21
CA ASP A 13 -14.99 -21.53 1.01
C ASP A 13 -13.62 -21.01 1.52
N PRO A 14 -13.45 -20.95 2.86
CA PRO A 14 -12.13 -20.65 3.46
C PRO A 14 -11.05 -21.65 3.07
N GLY A 15 -11.42 -22.87 2.69
CA GLY A 15 -10.50 -23.93 2.32
C GLY A 15 -9.77 -23.71 0.99
N HIS A 16 -10.30 -22.86 0.09
CA HIS A 16 -9.60 -22.45 -1.13
C HIS A 16 -8.39 -21.54 -0.84
N TRP A 17 -8.41 -20.89 0.30
CA TRP A 17 -7.25 -20.24 0.88
C TRP A 17 -6.56 -21.28 1.76
N ARG A 18 -5.55 -21.94 1.27
CA ARG A 18 -4.78 -22.93 2.03
C ARG A 18 -4.59 -22.42 3.45
N GLY A 19 -5.26 -23.05 4.42
CA GLY A 19 -5.40 -22.85 5.86
C GLY A 19 -4.65 -21.74 6.63
N GLU A 20 -3.66 -21.13 6.02
CA GLU A 20 -2.81 -20.08 6.56
C GLU A 20 -3.33 -18.65 6.28
N GLN A 21 -4.31 -18.49 5.39
CA GLN A 21 -4.70 -17.19 4.83
C GLN A 21 -5.98 -16.59 5.42
N LEU A 22 -6.77 -17.39 6.13
CA LEU A 22 -7.95 -16.92 6.86
C LEU A 22 -7.72 -17.10 8.35
N GLY A 23 -7.47 -16.01 9.05
CA GLY A 23 -7.52 -16.03 10.51
C GLY A 23 -8.95 -16.22 10.97
N LYS A 24 -9.21 -17.16 11.89
CA LYS A 24 -10.49 -17.18 12.60
C LYS A 24 -10.71 -15.79 13.18
N ALA A 25 -11.91 -15.21 12.99
CA ALA A 25 -12.32 -14.06 13.76
C ALA A 25 -12.12 -14.43 15.24
N GLY A 26 -11.29 -13.65 15.93
CA GLY A 26 -10.95 -13.92 17.32
C GLY A 26 -9.59 -14.51 17.60
N THR A 27 -8.78 -14.91 16.60
CA THR A 27 -7.36 -15.03 16.87
C THR A 27 -6.75 -13.64 16.97
N PRO A 28 -5.92 -13.35 18.00
CA PRO A 28 -5.17 -12.11 18.08
C PRO A 28 -4.50 -11.81 16.74
N LEU A 29 -4.56 -10.57 16.29
CA LEU A 29 -3.78 -10.14 15.14
C LEU A 29 -2.31 -10.25 15.59
N ASP A 30 -1.65 -11.32 15.15
CA ASP A 30 -0.30 -11.69 15.61
C ASP A 30 0.82 -10.86 14.95
N GLY A 31 0.44 -9.86 14.14
CA GLY A 31 1.37 -8.98 13.44
C GLY A 31 2.09 -9.63 12.26
N HIS A 32 1.84 -10.90 11.99
CA HIS A 32 2.55 -11.66 10.96
C HIS A 32 1.90 -11.61 9.58
N PHE A 33 0.70 -11.07 9.46
CA PHE A 33 -0.07 -11.03 8.21
C PHE A 33 -0.47 -9.61 7.84
N LEU A 34 -0.67 -9.41 6.54
CA LEU A 34 -1.30 -8.23 5.99
C LEU A 34 -2.81 -8.47 5.83
N LEU A 35 -3.60 -7.45 6.05
CA LEU A 35 -5.06 -7.52 6.07
C LEU A 35 -5.62 -6.83 4.83
N LEU A 36 -6.53 -7.50 4.12
CA LEU A 36 -7.18 -6.98 2.91
C LEU A 36 -8.66 -6.64 3.09
N GLY A 37 -9.28 -7.13 4.14
CA GLY A 37 -10.70 -6.92 4.41
C GLY A 37 -11.26 -7.95 5.40
N GLU A 38 -12.58 -7.91 5.60
CA GLU A 38 -13.34 -8.86 6.40
C GLU A 38 -14.33 -9.62 5.51
N SER A 39 -14.39 -10.93 5.64
CA SER A 39 -15.39 -11.75 4.94
C SER A 39 -16.64 -11.91 5.81
N GLN A 40 -17.78 -11.47 5.29
CA GLN A 40 -19.09 -11.67 5.94
C GLN A 40 -19.74 -12.99 5.57
N GLN A 41 -19.28 -13.65 4.50
CA GLN A 41 -19.91 -14.87 3.98
C GLN A 41 -19.53 -16.14 4.73
N LEU A 42 -18.52 -16.07 5.57
CA LEU A 42 -18.02 -17.18 6.35
C LEU A 42 -18.53 -17.02 7.80
N LEU A 43 -18.96 -18.12 8.41
CA LEU A 43 -19.44 -18.17 9.79
C LEU A 43 -18.45 -17.50 10.77
N GLY A 44 -18.73 -16.25 11.10
CA GLY A 44 -17.88 -15.36 11.88
C GLY A 44 -17.02 -14.46 10.99
N ASN A 45 -16.87 -13.19 11.40
CA ASN A 45 -16.04 -12.20 10.69
C ASN A 45 -14.60 -12.69 10.58
N LEU A 46 -14.20 -13.13 9.40
CA LEU A 46 -12.85 -13.60 9.12
C LEU A 46 -12.07 -12.50 8.43
N HIS A 47 -10.91 -12.16 8.98
CA HIS A 47 -9.98 -11.28 8.30
C HIS A 47 -9.39 -11.96 7.07
N VAL A 48 -9.53 -11.32 5.92
CA VAL A 48 -8.85 -11.75 4.70
C VAL A 48 -7.38 -11.35 4.80
N ARG A 49 -6.51 -12.34 4.96
CA ARG A 49 -5.06 -12.16 5.12
C ARG A 49 -4.37 -12.26 3.78
N ALA A 50 -3.49 -11.31 3.49
CA ALA A 50 -2.65 -11.38 2.31
C ALA A 50 -1.44 -12.27 2.53
N PRO A 51 -0.99 -12.98 1.49
CA PRO A 51 0.32 -13.62 1.49
C PRO A 51 1.43 -12.56 1.55
N ARG A 52 2.63 -13.00 1.96
CA ARG A 52 3.82 -12.14 2.08
C ARG A 52 4.47 -11.90 0.71
N GLN A 53 3.73 -11.34 -0.23
CA GLN A 53 4.16 -11.06 -1.59
C GLN A 53 3.66 -9.69 -2.05
N HIS A 54 4.10 -9.23 -3.22
CA HIS A 54 3.72 -7.92 -3.75
C HIS A 54 2.21 -7.79 -3.97
N MET A 55 1.70 -6.57 -3.81
CA MET A 55 0.27 -6.25 -3.93
C MET A 55 0.05 -4.92 -4.63
N ILE A 56 -1.10 -4.80 -5.27
CA ILE A 56 -1.61 -3.55 -5.84
C ILE A 56 -3.01 -3.30 -5.28
N SER A 57 -3.27 -2.06 -4.88
CA SER A 57 -4.61 -1.59 -4.53
C SER A 57 -5.03 -0.47 -5.47
N VAL A 58 -6.24 -0.62 -6.02
CA VAL A 58 -6.82 0.34 -6.96
C VAL A 58 -8.05 0.96 -6.33
N ALA A 59 -7.99 2.26 -6.07
CA ALA A 59 -9.09 2.98 -5.46
C ALA A 59 -8.97 4.49 -5.70
N ALA A 60 -10.05 5.14 -6.05
CA ALA A 60 -10.08 6.58 -6.35
C ALA A 60 -9.58 7.44 -5.18
N THR A 61 -9.27 8.69 -5.47
CA THR A 61 -8.93 9.68 -4.44
C THR A 61 -10.09 9.85 -3.45
N ARG A 62 -9.79 10.04 -2.16
CA ARG A 62 -10.76 10.17 -1.07
C ARG A 62 -11.69 8.96 -0.89
N SER A 63 -11.34 7.81 -1.43
CA SER A 63 -12.09 6.57 -1.27
C SER A 63 -11.81 5.86 0.05
N GLY A 64 -10.86 6.34 0.85
CA GLY A 64 -10.50 5.75 2.15
C GLY A 64 -9.43 4.66 2.08
N LYS A 65 -8.50 4.71 1.12
CA LYS A 65 -7.32 3.83 1.04
C LYS A 65 -6.52 3.83 2.36
N GLY A 66 -6.20 5.03 2.85
CA GLY A 66 -5.46 5.22 4.11
C GLY A 66 -6.16 4.56 5.28
N VAL A 67 -7.43 4.93 5.50
CA VAL A 67 -8.20 4.50 6.68
C VAL A 67 -8.57 3.01 6.67
N SER A 68 -8.60 2.35 5.50
CA SER A 68 -9.06 0.96 5.41
C SER A 68 -8.01 -0.08 5.02
N LEU A 69 -6.89 0.32 4.44
CA LEU A 69 -5.81 -0.59 4.06
C LEU A 69 -4.46 -0.20 4.66
N ILE A 70 -4.05 1.07 4.57
CA ILE A 70 -2.71 1.48 5.02
C ILE A 70 -2.62 1.48 6.54
N ILE A 71 -3.41 2.29 7.21
CA ILE A 71 -3.38 2.44 8.68
C ILE A 71 -3.66 1.11 9.41
N PRO A 72 -4.71 0.32 9.07
CA PRO A 72 -4.93 -0.98 9.69
C PRO A 72 -3.71 -1.90 9.60
N ASN A 73 -3.05 -1.93 8.46
CA ASN A 73 -1.86 -2.76 8.28
C ASN A 73 -0.64 -2.22 9.03
N LEU A 74 -0.45 -0.92 9.10
CA LEU A 74 0.61 -0.32 9.92
C LEU A 74 0.40 -0.57 11.43
N LEU A 75 -0.85 -0.65 11.89
CA LEU A 75 -1.20 -1.01 13.27
C LEU A 75 -1.17 -2.52 13.53
N ASN A 76 -1.10 -3.36 12.50
CA ASN A 76 -1.06 -4.81 12.64
C ASN A 76 0.30 -5.41 12.33
N TYR A 77 0.95 -5.01 11.23
CA TYR A 77 2.16 -5.65 10.73
C TYR A 77 3.38 -5.36 11.59
N ALA A 78 3.99 -6.41 12.17
CA ALA A 78 5.11 -6.28 13.10
C ALA A 78 6.49 -6.16 12.42
N GLY A 79 6.60 -6.42 11.10
CA GLY A 79 7.85 -6.29 10.35
C GLY A 79 8.26 -4.83 10.12
N ALA A 80 9.47 -4.65 9.57
CA ALA A 80 9.94 -3.33 9.13
C ALA A 80 9.02 -2.74 8.06
N VAL A 81 8.86 -1.42 8.06
CA VAL A 81 8.06 -0.73 7.06
C VAL A 81 8.78 0.51 6.51
N LEU A 82 8.56 0.78 5.22
CA LEU A 82 8.84 2.05 4.58
C LEU A 82 7.54 2.54 3.95
N VAL A 83 7.10 3.72 4.36
CA VAL A 83 5.78 4.27 4.01
C VAL A 83 5.95 5.61 3.31
N VAL A 84 5.42 5.74 2.09
CA VAL A 84 5.22 7.04 1.46
C VAL A 84 3.93 7.63 2.01
N ASP A 85 4.02 8.81 2.62
CA ASP A 85 2.93 9.43 3.38
C ASP A 85 2.72 10.90 2.96
N PRO A 86 1.94 11.15 1.90
CA PRO A 86 1.78 12.51 1.36
C PRO A 86 1.09 13.50 2.30
N LYS A 87 0.48 13.02 3.37
CA LYS A 87 -0.30 13.85 4.30
C LYS A 87 0.26 13.85 5.73
N GLY A 88 1.25 13.01 6.02
CA GLY A 88 1.70 12.77 7.38
C GLY A 88 0.68 12.04 8.27
N GLU A 89 -0.49 11.64 7.72
CA GLU A 89 -1.56 10.96 8.45
C GLU A 89 -1.12 9.58 8.96
N ASN A 90 -0.44 8.82 8.10
CA ASN A 90 0.03 7.48 8.45
C ASN A 90 1.06 7.54 9.60
N ALA A 91 2.00 8.48 9.53
CA ALA A 91 2.97 8.73 10.59
C ALA A 91 2.26 9.15 11.88
N TRP A 92 1.36 10.16 11.80
CA TRP A 92 0.62 10.65 12.96
C TRP A 92 -0.13 9.55 13.70
N VAL A 93 -0.91 8.76 12.99
CA VAL A 93 -1.81 7.76 13.59
C VAL A 93 -1.05 6.54 14.10
N THR A 94 0.03 6.11 13.42
CA THR A 94 0.61 4.78 13.63
C THR A 94 2.00 4.78 14.26
N ALA A 95 2.81 5.84 14.11
CA ALA A 95 4.17 5.87 14.64
C ALA A 95 4.25 5.67 16.16
N PRO A 96 3.37 6.27 16.99
CA PRO A 96 3.39 6.05 18.43
C PRO A 96 3.17 4.58 18.82
N TYR A 97 2.25 3.88 18.17
CA TYR A 97 2.00 2.47 18.40
C TYR A 97 3.21 1.61 17.99
N ARG A 98 3.77 1.88 16.81
CA ARG A 98 4.93 1.14 16.31
C ARG A 98 6.16 1.32 17.19
N ARG A 99 6.37 2.54 17.71
CA ARG A 99 7.46 2.82 18.65
C ARG A 99 7.24 2.17 20.02
N ASN A 100 6.09 2.42 20.63
CA ASN A 100 5.88 2.11 22.05
C ASN A 100 5.42 0.67 22.30
N VAL A 101 4.66 0.07 21.34
CA VAL A 101 4.09 -1.27 21.50
C VAL A 101 4.85 -2.30 20.69
N LEU A 102 5.17 -2.00 19.40
CA LEU A 102 5.97 -2.89 18.58
C LEU A 102 7.48 -2.74 18.83
N ASN A 103 7.89 -1.76 19.67
CA ASN A 103 9.26 -1.47 20.04
C ASN A 103 10.20 -1.29 18.84
N GLN A 104 9.71 -0.57 17.82
CA GLN A 104 10.46 -0.29 16.59
C GLN A 104 11.16 1.06 16.64
N HIS A 105 12.31 1.17 16.00
CA HIS A 105 12.93 2.46 15.71
C HIS A 105 12.06 3.18 14.67
N THR A 106 11.34 4.22 15.10
CA THR A 106 10.48 4.99 14.20
C THR A 106 11.18 6.26 13.74
N ILE A 107 11.18 6.46 12.42
CA ILE A 107 11.90 7.52 11.72
C ILE A 107 10.91 8.24 10.82
N ILE A 108 10.82 9.56 10.97
CA ILE A 108 9.96 10.41 10.15
C ILE A 108 10.86 11.38 9.38
N LEU A 109 10.96 11.16 8.06
CA LEU A 109 11.60 12.11 7.15
C LEU A 109 10.53 13.08 6.66
N ASP A 110 10.49 14.26 7.27
CA ASP A 110 9.50 15.31 7.03
C ASP A 110 10.20 16.67 6.86
N PRO A 111 10.77 16.93 5.68
CA PRO A 111 11.55 18.16 5.43
C PRO A 111 10.77 19.46 5.64
N TRP A 112 9.44 19.41 5.55
CA TRP A 112 8.57 20.61 5.65
C TRP A 112 7.72 20.67 6.91
N GLU A 113 7.97 19.75 7.85
CA GLU A 113 7.23 19.70 9.13
C GLU A 113 5.70 19.54 8.93
N GLU A 114 5.29 18.81 7.86
CA GLU A 114 3.90 18.64 7.48
C GLU A 114 3.08 18.00 8.60
N VAL A 115 3.67 17.02 9.30
CA VAL A 115 3.01 16.36 10.43
C VAL A 115 2.70 17.37 11.55
N ASN A 116 3.63 18.26 11.86
CA ASN A 116 3.42 19.30 12.87
C ASN A 116 2.42 20.37 12.40
N HIS A 117 2.46 20.75 11.13
CA HIS A 117 1.55 21.74 10.56
C HIS A 117 0.11 21.23 10.50
N ALA A 118 -0.08 19.98 10.07
CA ALA A 118 -1.41 19.41 9.89
C ALA A 118 -2.07 18.97 11.20
N TYR A 119 -1.29 18.45 12.15
CA TYR A 119 -1.83 17.80 13.35
C TYR A 119 -1.43 18.48 14.68
N GLY A 120 -0.60 19.51 14.62
CA GLY A 120 -0.10 20.25 15.78
C GLY A 120 1.17 19.66 16.37
N SER A 121 1.84 20.45 17.23
CA SER A 121 3.07 20.02 17.90
C SER A 121 2.81 18.78 18.73
N LEU A 122 3.55 17.74 18.44
CA LEU A 122 3.43 16.43 19.05
C LEU A 122 4.54 16.22 20.04
N ALA A 123 4.25 16.35 21.31
CA ALA A 123 5.11 15.76 22.33
C ALA A 123 5.36 14.28 21.95
N GLY A 124 6.62 13.96 21.59
CA GLY A 124 7.05 12.61 21.24
C GLY A 124 7.12 12.28 19.73
N VAL A 125 6.69 13.15 18.80
CA VAL A 125 6.96 12.97 17.36
C VAL A 125 8.15 13.81 16.91
N GLU A 126 8.38 14.96 17.50
CA GLU A 126 9.58 15.79 17.23
C GLU A 126 10.88 14.99 17.43
N GLU A 127 10.92 14.09 18.41
CA GLU A 127 12.04 13.19 18.67
C GLU A 127 12.25 12.12 17.58
N GLN A 128 11.31 11.97 16.64
CA GLN A 128 11.35 10.95 15.56
C GLN A 128 11.65 11.58 14.20
N CYS A 129 11.60 12.92 14.08
CA CYS A 129 12.06 13.62 12.88
C CYS A 129 13.56 13.42 12.73
N ALA A 130 13.95 12.93 11.56
CA ALA A 130 15.33 12.57 11.27
C ALA A 130 15.79 13.20 9.97
N SER A 131 17.10 13.28 9.80
CA SER A 131 17.76 13.69 8.57
C SER A 131 18.44 12.48 7.93
N PHE A 132 18.56 12.49 6.61
CA PHE A 132 19.27 11.47 5.87
C PHE A 132 20.00 12.05 4.65
N ASN A 133 21.33 11.99 4.66
CA ASN A 133 22.16 12.37 3.52
C ASN A 133 22.28 11.19 2.53
N PRO A 134 21.73 11.30 1.31
CA PRO A 134 21.79 10.22 0.33
C PRO A 134 23.22 9.83 -0.09
N LEU A 135 24.18 10.75 -0.04
CA LEU A 135 25.56 10.44 -0.38
C LEU A 135 26.29 9.65 0.71
N SER A 136 25.74 9.56 1.93
CA SER A 136 26.33 8.76 3.02
C SER A 136 26.35 7.25 2.75
N ILE A 137 25.58 6.76 1.75
CA ILE A 137 25.62 5.35 1.33
C ILE A 137 26.79 5.03 0.39
N LEU A 138 27.49 6.05 -0.08
CA LEU A 138 28.63 5.93 -0.99
C LEU A 138 29.90 5.79 -0.19
N ASP A 139 30.65 4.73 -0.46
CA ASP A 139 31.96 4.47 0.10
C ASP A 139 32.97 4.52 -1.05
N PRO A 140 33.81 5.56 -1.13
CA PRO A 140 34.79 5.71 -2.23
C PRO A 140 35.85 4.60 -2.28
N ASP A 141 36.06 3.90 -1.17
CA ASP A 141 37.01 2.78 -1.08
C ASP A 141 36.35 1.43 -1.47
N SER A 142 35.05 1.42 -1.72
CA SER A 142 34.30 0.21 -2.12
C SER A 142 34.46 -0.09 -3.60
N ASP A 143 34.64 -1.37 -3.94
CA ASP A 143 34.61 -1.85 -5.34
C ASP A 143 33.27 -1.54 -6.04
N ASN A 144 32.18 -1.31 -5.27
CA ASN A 144 30.84 -1.00 -5.80
C ASN A 144 30.54 0.50 -5.86
N PHE A 145 31.52 1.37 -5.62
CA PHE A 145 31.27 2.82 -5.55
C PHE A 145 30.68 3.39 -6.85
N ALA A 146 31.20 2.97 -8.00
CA ALA A 146 30.74 3.46 -9.30
C ALA A 146 29.28 3.02 -9.60
N GLU A 147 28.93 1.77 -9.26
CA GLU A 147 27.57 1.21 -9.42
C GLU A 147 26.57 1.90 -8.49
N ASP A 148 26.97 2.16 -7.24
CA ASP A 148 26.15 2.85 -6.26
C ASP A 148 25.87 4.30 -6.65
N LEU A 149 26.88 4.95 -7.14
CA LEU A 149 26.78 6.30 -7.69
C LEU A 149 25.83 6.35 -8.88
N ALA A 150 25.98 5.40 -9.83
CA ALA A 150 25.08 5.28 -10.98
C ALA A 150 23.63 5.04 -10.55
N TYR A 151 23.43 4.19 -9.54
CA TYR A 151 22.09 3.91 -9.00
C TYR A 151 21.42 5.16 -8.43
N LEU A 152 22.15 5.99 -7.67
CA LEU A 152 21.63 7.27 -7.18
C LEU A 152 21.34 8.26 -8.31
N ALA A 153 22.24 8.33 -9.30
CA ALA A 153 22.04 9.21 -10.45
C ALA A 153 20.81 8.82 -11.27
N ASP A 154 20.54 7.51 -11.46
CA ASP A 154 19.36 7.00 -12.14
C ASP A 154 18.05 7.35 -11.41
N ALA A 155 18.05 7.39 -10.08
CA ALA A 155 16.90 7.80 -9.29
C ALA A 155 16.56 9.29 -9.49
N LEU A 156 17.55 10.12 -9.81
CA LEU A 156 17.45 11.59 -9.88
C LEU A 156 17.26 12.10 -11.29
N ILE A 157 18.04 11.60 -12.25
CA ILE A 157 18.01 12.05 -13.65
C ILE A 157 17.26 11.01 -14.50
N LEU A 158 16.06 11.40 -14.94
CA LEU A 158 15.19 10.55 -15.74
C LEU A 158 15.51 10.68 -17.23
N THR A 159 15.39 9.58 -17.96
CA THR A 159 15.31 9.62 -19.42
C THR A 159 13.85 9.89 -19.80
N GLU A 160 13.50 11.16 -19.99
CA GLU A 160 12.15 11.59 -20.34
C GLU A 160 11.91 11.49 -21.86
N SER A 161 12.93 11.72 -22.66
CA SER A 161 12.86 11.63 -24.12
C SER A 161 13.13 10.20 -24.61
N THR A 162 12.13 9.60 -25.24
CA THR A 162 12.29 8.33 -25.96
C THR A 162 12.97 8.51 -27.34
N LYS A 163 12.95 9.72 -27.91
CA LYS A 163 13.53 10.02 -29.22
C LYS A 163 14.99 10.44 -29.14
N GLU A 164 15.35 11.17 -28.09
CA GLU A 164 16.71 11.71 -27.90
C GLU A 164 17.20 11.43 -26.46
N PRO A 165 17.41 10.16 -26.09
CA PRO A 165 17.85 9.79 -24.73
C PRO A 165 19.29 10.24 -24.43
N TYR A 166 20.04 10.66 -25.46
CA TYR A 166 21.43 11.06 -25.33
C TYR A 166 21.63 12.19 -24.31
N PHE A 167 20.81 13.24 -24.38
CA PHE A 167 20.97 14.40 -23.49
C PHE A 167 20.75 14.04 -22.03
N ASP A 168 19.72 13.26 -21.72
CA ASP A 168 19.41 12.85 -20.35
C ASP A 168 20.47 11.88 -19.82
N ASN A 169 20.91 10.92 -20.63
CA ASN A 169 21.95 9.98 -20.24
C ASN A 169 23.28 10.70 -19.99
N THR A 170 23.64 11.68 -20.85
CA THR A 170 24.86 12.46 -20.67
C THR A 170 24.74 13.41 -19.46
N ALA A 171 23.56 13.98 -19.21
CA ALA A 171 23.29 14.76 -18.01
C ALA A 171 23.42 13.92 -16.73
N ARG A 172 23.00 12.66 -16.77
CA ARG A 172 23.17 11.70 -15.68
C ARG A 172 24.65 11.44 -15.39
N GLU A 173 25.48 11.25 -16.43
CA GLU A 173 26.91 11.07 -16.26
C GLU A 173 27.60 12.32 -15.68
N LEU A 174 27.21 13.53 -16.13
CA LEU A 174 27.71 14.79 -15.54
C LEU A 174 27.33 14.88 -14.05
N TRP A 175 26.05 14.62 -13.72
CA TRP A 175 25.57 14.67 -12.35
C TRP A 175 26.27 13.62 -11.46
N ALA A 176 26.40 12.39 -11.93
CA ALA A 176 27.14 11.33 -11.24
C ALA A 176 28.61 11.74 -11.00
N GLY A 177 29.26 12.33 -11.98
CA GLY A 177 30.63 12.82 -11.84
C GLY A 177 30.76 13.91 -10.78
N LEU A 178 29.81 14.85 -10.70
CA LEU A 178 29.82 15.90 -9.66
C LEU A 178 29.56 15.33 -8.27
N MET A 179 28.65 14.36 -8.13
CA MET A 179 28.45 13.65 -6.86
C MET A 179 29.70 12.89 -6.44
N ALA A 180 30.34 12.18 -7.37
CA ALA A 180 31.61 11.50 -7.10
C ALA A 180 32.70 12.49 -6.64
N PHE A 181 32.82 13.63 -7.29
CA PHE A 181 33.80 14.66 -6.92
C PHE A 181 33.58 15.16 -5.48
N VAL A 182 32.35 15.39 -5.09
CA VAL A 182 32.03 15.81 -3.72
C VAL A 182 32.37 14.73 -2.69
N VAL A 183 32.22 13.44 -3.04
CA VAL A 183 32.50 12.32 -2.13
C VAL A 183 33.98 12.00 -2.07
N GLU A 184 34.70 12.02 -3.22
CA GLU A 184 36.12 11.65 -3.31
C GLU A 184 37.08 12.80 -2.93
N ASN A 185 36.63 14.07 -2.97
CA ASN A 185 37.46 15.21 -2.65
C ASN A 185 37.51 15.50 -1.14
N PRO A 186 38.68 15.43 -0.49
CA PRO A 186 38.85 15.68 0.94
C PRO A 186 38.32 17.06 1.41
N GLU A 187 38.26 18.06 0.52
CA GLU A 187 37.74 19.38 0.84
C GLU A 187 36.23 19.34 1.23
N TYR A 188 35.52 18.34 0.76
CA TYR A 188 34.09 18.12 1.08
C TYR A 188 33.85 17.07 2.18
N SER A 189 34.89 16.54 2.83
CA SER A 189 34.78 15.44 3.80
C SER A 189 33.68 15.65 4.87
N ASN A 190 33.46 16.92 5.28
CA ASN A 190 32.43 17.28 6.25
C ASN A 190 31.12 17.80 5.62
N ASN A 191 31.06 17.91 4.30
CA ASN A 191 29.92 18.49 3.57
C ASN A 191 29.68 17.78 2.23
N ALA A 192 29.87 16.48 2.19
CA ALA A 192 29.55 15.67 1.01
C ALA A 192 28.03 15.49 0.92
N THR A 193 27.34 16.45 0.29
CA THR A 193 25.87 16.49 0.17
C THR A 193 25.43 16.69 -1.28
N LEU A 194 24.18 16.35 -1.57
CA LEU A 194 23.56 16.65 -2.88
C LEU A 194 23.51 18.16 -3.15
N GLU A 195 23.35 18.97 -2.10
CA GLU A 195 23.38 20.43 -2.19
C GLU A 195 24.76 20.92 -2.68
N ALA A 196 25.86 20.36 -2.14
CA ALA A 196 27.21 20.69 -2.57
C ALA A 196 27.41 20.37 -4.06
N ALA A 197 27.00 19.19 -4.52
CA ALA A 197 27.03 18.82 -5.92
C ALA A 197 26.15 19.74 -6.79
N ARG A 198 24.98 20.16 -6.30
CA ARG A 198 24.09 21.10 -6.97
C ARG A 198 24.76 22.48 -7.13
N LYS A 199 25.41 22.99 -6.09
CA LYS A 199 26.14 24.27 -6.16
C LYS A 199 27.23 24.26 -7.24
N LEU A 200 27.92 23.15 -7.39
CA LEU A 200 28.91 22.97 -8.47
C LEU A 200 28.26 23.00 -9.86
N LEU A 201 27.14 22.31 -10.03
CA LEU A 201 26.40 22.29 -11.30
C LEU A 201 25.85 23.68 -11.69
N MET A 202 25.55 24.52 -10.70
CA MET A 202 24.96 25.85 -10.93
C MET A 202 26.01 26.95 -11.18
N GLN A 203 27.30 26.65 -11.11
CA GLN A 203 28.36 27.56 -11.43
C GLN A 203 28.29 28.06 -12.89
N SER A 204 28.96 29.16 -13.18
CA SER A 204 29.15 29.59 -14.59
C SER A 204 29.92 28.51 -15.38
N ASN A 205 29.80 28.51 -16.70
CA ASN A 205 30.47 27.51 -17.54
C ASN A 205 31.97 27.47 -17.33
N SER A 206 32.61 28.63 -17.13
CA SER A 206 34.07 28.72 -16.86
C SER A 206 34.43 28.14 -15.50
N GLU A 207 33.65 28.37 -14.46
CA GLU A 207 33.87 27.81 -13.14
C GLU A 207 33.61 26.29 -13.13
N LEU A 208 32.54 25.83 -13.80
CA LEU A 208 32.25 24.40 -13.95
C LEU A 208 33.39 23.67 -14.67
N GLN A 209 33.99 24.29 -15.69
CA GLN A 209 35.20 23.72 -16.31
C GLN A 209 36.37 23.61 -15.34
N LEU A 210 36.57 24.63 -14.47
CA LEU A 210 37.63 24.56 -13.44
C LEU A 210 37.33 23.43 -12.44
N THR A 211 36.09 23.27 -12.03
CA THR A 211 35.65 22.17 -11.18
C THR A 211 35.89 20.80 -11.83
N ILE A 212 35.58 20.65 -13.12
CA ILE A 212 35.83 19.42 -13.87
C ILE A 212 37.35 19.11 -13.92
N ARG A 213 38.19 20.11 -14.17
CA ARG A 213 39.66 19.94 -14.15
C ARG A 213 40.18 19.59 -12.76
N ALA A 214 39.63 20.19 -11.71
CA ALA A 214 39.94 19.83 -10.33
C ALA A 214 39.59 18.37 -10.03
N ALA A 215 38.43 17.90 -10.50
CA ALA A 215 38.01 16.51 -10.35
C ALA A 215 38.97 15.54 -11.09
N ILE A 216 39.38 15.87 -12.29
CA ILE A 216 40.39 15.09 -13.05
C ILE A 216 41.74 15.09 -12.32
N GLY A 217 42.09 16.21 -11.66
CA GLY A 217 43.28 16.36 -10.86
C GLY A 217 43.34 15.51 -9.59
N LEU A 218 42.21 14.94 -9.11
CA LEU A 218 42.22 13.98 -8.01
C LEU A 218 42.97 12.67 -8.35
N GLY A 219 43.07 12.36 -9.63
CA GLY A 219 43.80 11.21 -10.13
C GLY A 219 42.96 10.32 -11.06
N PRO A 220 43.64 9.62 -12.00
CA PRO A 220 42.96 8.85 -13.06
C PRO A 220 42.15 7.67 -12.53
N ASP A 221 42.44 7.21 -11.32
CA ASP A 221 41.77 6.07 -10.70
C ASP A 221 40.42 6.45 -10.01
N THR A 222 40.20 7.76 -9.79
CA THR A 222 38.95 8.22 -9.17
C THR A 222 37.76 8.11 -10.14
N VAL A 223 36.58 7.83 -9.60
CA VAL A 223 35.33 7.76 -10.39
C VAL A 223 34.97 9.14 -10.93
N ALA A 224 35.20 10.19 -10.15
CA ALA A 224 35.00 11.58 -10.58
C ALA A 224 35.82 11.91 -11.84
N ALA A 225 37.12 11.59 -11.84
CA ALA A 225 37.96 11.84 -12.99
C ALA A 225 37.50 11.07 -14.23
N ARG A 226 37.19 9.78 -14.09
CA ARG A 226 36.71 8.94 -15.21
C ARG A 226 35.40 9.43 -15.80
N LYS A 227 34.45 9.84 -14.97
CA LYS A 227 33.14 10.32 -15.45
C LYS A 227 33.22 11.72 -16.05
N LEU A 228 34.00 12.61 -15.46
CA LEU A 228 34.07 14.00 -15.87
C LEU A 228 35.08 14.28 -17.00
N ALA A 229 36.03 13.37 -17.30
CA ALA A 229 37.01 13.55 -18.36
C ALA A 229 36.39 13.89 -19.73
N GLN A 230 35.26 13.30 -20.07
CA GLN A 230 34.53 13.59 -21.32
C GLN A 230 34.04 15.04 -21.42
N PHE A 231 33.95 15.75 -20.29
CA PHE A 231 33.51 17.14 -20.21
C PHE A 231 34.70 18.14 -20.06
N GLU A 232 35.94 17.70 -20.02
CA GLU A 232 37.13 18.55 -19.76
C GLU A 232 37.24 19.73 -20.72
N ASN A 233 37.06 19.48 -22.01
CA ASN A 233 37.27 20.46 -23.06
C ASN A 233 35.98 20.79 -23.79
N PHE A 234 34.85 20.83 -23.08
CA PHE A 234 33.61 21.21 -23.72
C PHE A 234 33.67 22.67 -24.20
N LYS A 235 33.33 22.87 -25.45
CA LYS A 235 33.04 24.20 -26.00
C LYS A 235 31.58 24.49 -25.76
N ASP A 236 31.24 25.77 -25.64
CA ASP A 236 29.83 26.22 -25.54
C ASP A 236 29.06 25.89 -26.83
N THR A 237 28.85 24.60 -27.06
CA THR A 237 28.04 24.09 -28.15
C THR A 237 26.59 23.88 -27.66
N THR A 238 25.64 23.99 -28.57
CA THR A 238 24.22 23.77 -28.24
C THR A 238 23.98 22.44 -27.54
N SER A 239 24.70 21.38 -27.92
CA SER A 239 24.57 20.05 -27.34
C SER A 239 24.98 19.99 -25.87
N ILE A 240 26.12 20.57 -25.51
CA ILE A 240 26.63 20.60 -24.12
C ILE A 240 25.72 21.49 -23.25
N MET A 241 25.29 22.62 -23.78
CA MET A 241 24.37 23.50 -23.07
C MET A 241 23.05 22.79 -22.79
N SER A 242 22.56 21.94 -23.71
CA SER A 242 21.35 21.12 -23.49
C SER A 242 21.58 20.07 -22.39
N VAL A 243 22.74 19.41 -22.34
CA VAL A 243 23.12 18.47 -21.27
C VAL A 243 23.11 19.15 -19.90
N ILE A 244 23.81 20.29 -19.78
CA ILE A 244 23.88 21.06 -18.53
C ILE A 244 22.47 21.54 -18.13
N SER A 245 21.68 22.02 -19.08
CA SER A 245 20.31 22.47 -18.85
C SER A 245 19.41 21.33 -18.37
N SER A 246 19.51 20.13 -18.97
CA SER A 246 18.77 18.93 -18.51
C SER A 246 19.18 18.58 -17.08
N ALA A 247 20.48 18.51 -16.77
CA ALA A 247 20.95 18.24 -15.42
C ALA A 247 20.44 19.28 -14.41
N ARG A 248 20.52 20.58 -14.74
CA ARG A 248 20.03 21.67 -13.89
C ARG A 248 18.52 21.58 -13.65
N THR A 249 17.74 21.32 -14.69
CA THR A 249 16.28 21.19 -14.60
C THR A 249 15.90 20.00 -13.74
N GLN A 250 16.50 18.87 -13.96
CA GLN A 250 16.11 17.64 -13.25
C GLN A 250 16.59 17.60 -11.79
N THR A 251 17.54 18.42 -11.41
CA THR A 251 18.02 18.58 -10.02
C THR A 251 17.47 19.83 -9.33
N SER A 252 16.54 20.58 -9.94
CA SER A 252 16.00 21.85 -9.41
C SER A 252 15.28 21.70 -8.08
N PHE A 253 14.76 20.52 -7.72
CA PHE A 253 14.17 20.25 -6.42
C PHE A 253 15.17 20.45 -5.25
N LEU A 254 16.49 20.39 -5.52
CA LEU A 254 17.55 20.66 -4.57
C LEU A 254 17.77 22.16 -4.29
N ASP A 255 17.01 23.04 -4.92
CA ASP A 255 17.01 24.48 -4.58
C ASP A 255 16.15 24.77 -3.32
N SER A 256 15.56 23.75 -2.69
CA SER A 256 14.78 23.83 -1.44
C SER A 256 15.66 23.76 -0.20
N ASP A 257 15.75 24.87 0.55
CA ASP A 257 16.51 24.90 1.81
C ASP A 257 15.99 23.91 2.85
N ALA A 258 14.66 23.73 2.94
CA ALA A 258 14.04 22.79 3.88
C ALA A 258 14.49 21.34 3.56
N LEU A 259 14.48 20.99 2.28
CA LEU A 259 14.93 19.68 1.83
C LEU A 259 16.44 19.48 2.07
N ASN A 260 17.26 20.47 1.75
CA ASN A 260 18.71 20.40 1.94
C ASN A 260 19.07 20.21 3.41
N ARG A 261 18.42 20.94 4.34
CA ARG A 261 18.62 20.74 5.79
C ARG A 261 18.32 19.29 6.21
N SER A 262 17.27 18.68 5.66
CA SER A 262 16.92 17.28 5.97
C SER A 262 17.87 16.24 5.37
N MET A 263 18.73 16.66 4.42
CA MET A 263 19.72 15.80 3.74
C MET A 263 21.17 16.17 4.10
N GLU A 264 21.40 17.02 5.09
CA GLU A 264 22.75 17.45 5.48
C GLU A 264 23.55 16.36 6.19
N LYS A 265 22.87 15.54 7.01
CA LYS A 265 23.47 14.46 7.81
C LYS A 265 22.59 13.21 7.78
N SER A 266 23.12 12.09 8.26
CA SER A 266 22.35 10.86 8.45
C SER A 266 22.22 10.53 9.93
N ASP A 267 20.98 10.49 10.44
CA ASP A 267 20.67 10.10 11.81
C ASP A 267 20.37 8.59 11.92
N PHE A 268 20.21 7.88 10.79
CA PHE A 268 19.92 6.45 10.71
C PHE A 268 20.49 5.84 9.41
N SER A 269 20.34 4.52 9.24
CA SER A 269 20.66 3.81 8.00
C SER A 269 19.45 3.03 7.47
N PHE A 270 19.21 3.07 6.15
CA PHE A 270 18.21 2.23 5.51
C PHE A 270 18.49 0.72 5.64
N ASP A 271 19.72 0.32 5.98
CA ASP A 271 20.07 -1.07 6.26
C ASP A 271 19.31 -1.63 7.48
N GLU A 272 18.75 -0.76 8.33
CA GLU A 272 17.87 -1.17 9.43
C GLU A 272 16.60 -1.88 8.95
N LEU A 273 16.14 -1.62 7.70
CA LEU A 273 15.05 -2.38 7.08
C LEU A 273 15.33 -3.88 7.02
N CYS A 274 16.60 -4.27 6.83
CA CYS A 274 17.01 -5.67 6.82
C CYS A 274 16.94 -6.32 8.20
N ARG A 275 17.06 -5.52 9.27
CA ARG A 275 17.00 -6.01 10.66
C ARG A 275 15.56 -6.24 11.14
N GLY A 276 14.56 -5.73 10.41
CA GLY A 276 13.13 -5.97 10.67
C GLY A 276 12.53 -5.17 11.81
N ASN A 277 13.26 -4.21 12.40
CA ASN A 277 12.83 -3.46 13.59
C ASN A 277 12.82 -1.95 13.37
N VAL A 278 12.36 -1.49 12.20
CA VAL A 278 12.33 -0.07 11.85
C VAL A 278 11.03 0.28 11.14
N SER A 279 10.57 1.50 11.37
CA SER A 279 9.46 2.13 10.63
C SER A 279 9.93 3.46 10.07
N ILE A 280 10.00 3.57 8.76
CA ILE A 280 10.42 4.78 8.05
C ILE A 280 9.21 5.39 7.35
N TYR A 281 8.89 6.64 7.68
CA TYR A 281 7.83 7.41 7.02
C TYR A 281 8.48 8.51 6.18
N LEU A 282 8.15 8.54 4.89
CA LEU A 282 8.59 9.56 3.95
C LEU A 282 7.44 10.54 3.71
N VAL A 283 7.49 11.69 4.36
CA VAL A 283 6.44 12.69 4.32
C VAL A 283 6.77 13.74 3.27
N LEU A 284 5.89 13.89 2.28
CA LEU A 284 6.00 14.90 1.23
C LEU A 284 4.63 15.51 0.96
N PRO A 285 4.41 16.79 1.31
CA PRO A 285 3.11 17.46 1.14
C PRO A 285 2.56 17.33 -0.27
N VAL A 286 1.23 17.14 -0.39
CA VAL A 286 0.54 16.90 -1.67
C VAL A 286 0.85 17.98 -2.71
N GLU A 287 0.94 19.24 -2.28
CA GLU A 287 1.26 20.39 -3.14
C GLU A 287 2.68 20.34 -3.71
N ARG A 288 3.59 19.60 -3.06
CA ARG A 288 5.00 19.46 -3.45
C ARG A 288 5.29 18.17 -4.22
N LEU A 289 4.31 17.27 -4.34
CA LEU A 289 4.48 15.98 -5.01
C LEU A 289 5.01 16.14 -6.45
N GLN A 290 4.50 17.11 -7.21
CA GLN A 290 4.96 17.30 -8.60
C GLN A 290 6.39 17.81 -8.70
N THR A 291 6.82 18.69 -7.80
CA THR A 291 8.12 19.35 -7.84
C THR A 291 9.22 18.56 -7.16
N HIS A 292 8.87 17.80 -6.11
CA HIS A 292 9.84 17.11 -5.24
C HIS A 292 9.68 15.57 -5.25
N ALA A 293 8.90 14.98 -6.17
CA ALA A 293 8.77 13.53 -6.30
C ALA A 293 10.11 12.80 -6.47
N ARG A 294 11.13 13.49 -7.02
CA ARG A 294 12.48 12.93 -7.17
C ARG A 294 13.13 12.60 -5.83
N TRP A 295 12.84 13.36 -4.79
CA TRP A 295 13.28 13.02 -3.43
C TRP A 295 12.66 11.71 -2.94
N LEU A 296 11.34 11.52 -3.10
CA LEU A 296 10.68 10.24 -2.76
C LEU A 296 11.29 9.07 -3.54
N ARG A 297 11.50 9.27 -4.85
CA ARG A 297 12.14 8.26 -5.71
C ARG A 297 13.50 7.86 -5.19
N LEU A 298 14.33 8.84 -4.81
CA LEU A 298 15.65 8.62 -4.26
C LEU A 298 15.58 7.80 -2.96
N MET A 299 14.74 8.20 -1.99
CA MET A 299 14.58 7.51 -0.71
C MET A 299 14.06 6.08 -0.88
N VAL A 300 13.04 5.87 -1.72
CA VAL A 300 12.51 4.54 -2.04
C VAL A 300 13.57 3.68 -2.72
N SER A 301 14.34 4.23 -3.67
CA SER A 301 15.44 3.52 -4.34
C SER A 301 16.50 3.07 -3.33
N ILE A 302 16.91 3.94 -2.42
CA ILE A 302 17.89 3.61 -1.38
C ILE A 302 17.35 2.48 -0.49
N GLY A 303 16.09 2.53 -0.09
CA GLY A 303 15.45 1.46 0.69
C GLY A 303 15.43 0.12 -0.07
N ILE A 304 15.08 0.12 -1.36
CA ILE A 304 15.12 -1.08 -2.21
C ILE A 304 16.54 -1.64 -2.29
N ARG A 305 17.53 -0.77 -2.53
CA ARG A 305 18.94 -1.15 -2.59
C ARG A 305 19.43 -1.77 -1.28
N ALA A 306 19.07 -1.19 -0.15
CA ALA A 306 19.45 -1.71 1.16
C ALA A 306 18.97 -3.17 1.33
N ILE A 307 17.69 -3.47 1.00
CA ILE A 307 17.16 -4.84 1.04
C ILE A 307 17.89 -5.75 0.05
N ALA A 308 18.12 -5.29 -1.20
CA ALA A 308 18.77 -6.10 -2.23
C ALA A 308 20.19 -6.52 -1.82
N ARG A 309 20.93 -5.64 -1.12
CA ARG A 309 22.30 -5.91 -0.65
C ARG A 309 22.33 -6.66 0.67
N GLY A 310 21.46 -6.32 1.58
CA GLY A 310 21.41 -6.92 2.91
C GLY A 310 21.06 -8.42 2.89
N ARG A 311 20.58 -8.94 1.71
CA ARG A 311 20.10 -10.32 1.53
C ARG A 311 19.43 -10.76 2.80
N ALA A 312 18.24 -10.21 3.07
CA ALA A 312 17.51 -10.35 4.32
C ALA A 312 18.09 -11.43 5.25
N THR A 313 19.15 -11.08 5.97
CA THR A 313 19.52 -11.89 7.15
C THR A 313 18.23 -11.86 7.94
N ALA A 314 17.62 -13.03 8.08
CA ALA A 314 16.30 -13.22 8.65
C ALA A 314 16.04 -12.16 9.71
N SER A 315 15.10 -11.24 9.43
CA SER A 315 14.71 -10.22 10.41
C SER A 315 14.50 -10.95 11.73
N SER A 316 14.73 -10.32 12.85
CA SER A 316 14.55 -10.90 14.18
C SER A 316 13.20 -11.62 14.34
N HIS A 317 12.22 -11.34 13.47
CA HIS A 317 10.89 -11.92 13.42
C HIS A 317 10.61 -12.74 12.14
N GLY A 318 11.56 -12.90 11.22
CA GLY A 318 11.37 -13.61 9.96
C GLY A 318 10.34 -12.95 9.01
N LEU A 319 10.03 -11.66 9.19
CA LEU A 319 9.06 -10.93 8.40
C LEU A 319 9.77 -10.09 7.32
N PRO A 320 9.27 -10.10 6.06
CA PRO A 320 9.77 -9.22 5.00
C PRO A 320 9.58 -7.74 5.35
N ALA A 321 10.44 -6.86 4.81
CA ALA A 321 10.20 -5.43 4.89
C ALA A 321 9.03 -5.03 3.97
N LEU A 322 8.08 -4.25 4.49
CA LEU A 322 6.90 -3.80 3.76
C LEU A 322 7.08 -2.36 3.26
N PHE A 323 7.03 -2.19 1.95
CA PHE A 323 7.03 -0.88 1.30
C PHE A 323 5.60 -0.51 0.91
N MET A 324 5.02 0.46 1.61
CA MET A 324 3.69 0.98 1.32
C MET A 324 3.82 2.29 0.53
N LEU A 325 3.52 2.22 -0.76
CA LEU A 325 3.66 3.34 -1.68
C LEU A 325 2.29 3.99 -1.90
N ASP A 326 1.85 4.84 -0.94
CA ASP A 326 0.63 5.64 -1.13
C ASP A 326 0.86 6.68 -2.23
N GLU A 327 -0.13 6.87 -3.08
CA GLU A 327 -0.03 7.68 -4.29
C GLU A 327 1.11 7.22 -5.24
N PHE A 328 1.24 5.90 -5.46
CA PHE A 328 2.28 5.31 -6.31
C PHE A 328 2.38 5.97 -7.69
N GLY A 329 1.24 6.35 -8.28
CA GLY A 329 1.21 7.07 -9.57
C GLY A 329 1.83 8.47 -9.55
N THR A 330 2.09 9.08 -8.39
CA THR A 330 2.76 10.39 -8.29
C THR A 330 4.27 10.31 -8.20
N ILE A 331 4.80 9.16 -7.77
CA ILE A 331 6.25 8.90 -7.79
C ILE A 331 6.75 8.86 -9.25
N GLY A 332 5.87 8.55 -10.20
CA GLY A 332 6.18 8.43 -11.62
C GLY A 332 6.97 7.16 -11.94
N LYS A 333 7.54 7.10 -13.14
CA LYS A 333 8.34 5.95 -13.56
C LYS A 333 9.58 5.81 -12.68
N LEU A 334 9.72 4.67 -12.00
CA LEU A 334 10.89 4.29 -11.20
C LEU A 334 11.28 2.85 -11.53
N ASP A 335 12.36 2.69 -12.30
CA ASP A 335 12.79 1.37 -12.79
C ASP A 335 13.18 0.43 -11.64
N ALA A 336 13.71 0.96 -10.53
CA ALA A 336 13.99 0.19 -9.32
C ALA A 336 12.72 -0.48 -8.74
N VAL A 337 11.57 0.20 -8.74
CA VAL A 337 10.29 -0.38 -8.29
C VAL A 337 9.79 -1.43 -9.28
N ALA A 338 9.91 -1.19 -10.60
CA ALA A 338 9.52 -2.17 -11.61
C ALA A 338 10.36 -3.46 -11.48
N GLN A 339 11.66 -3.32 -11.25
CA GLN A 339 12.56 -4.44 -10.99
C GLN A 339 12.22 -5.14 -9.67
N ALA A 340 11.89 -4.38 -8.63
CA ALA A 340 11.50 -4.94 -7.34
C ALA A 340 10.25 -5.82 -7.45
N PHE A 341 9.22 -5.36 -8.14
CA PHE A 341 8.03 -6.18 -8.44
C PHE A 341 8.35 -7.43 -9.28
N GLY A 342 9.36 -7.35 -10.14
CA GLY A 342 9.74 -8.48 -11.00
C GLY A 342 10.58 -9.55 -10.30
N LEU A 343 11.49 -9.14 -9.41
CA LEU A 343 12.60 -9.98 -8.98
C LEU A 343 12.74 -10.14 -7.46
N MET A 344 12.17 -9.22 -6.65
CA MET A 344 12.56 -9.10 -5.24
C MET A 344 11.61 -9.72 -4.23
N ALA A 345 10.51 -10.35 -4.65
CA ALA A 345 9.63 -11.09 -3.73
C ALA A 345 10.39 -12.16 -2.91
N GLY A 346 11.42 -12.77 -3.51
CA GLY A 346 12.29 -13.75 -2.85
C GLY A 346 13.39 -13.15 -1.96
N LEU A 347 13.59 -11.82 -1.96
CA LEU A 347 14.66 -11.15 -1.22
C LEU A 347 14.21 -10.56 0.13
N GLY A 348 13.03 -10.92 0.62
CA GLY A 348 12.54 -10.44 1.92
C GLY A 348 11.90 -9.05 1.88
N MET A 349 11.29 -8.68 0.75
CA MET A 349 10.57 -7.43 0.57
C MET A 349 9.15 -7.65 0.04
N ILE A 350 8.21 -6.88 0.55
CA ILE A 350 6.85 -6.77 0.03
C ILE A 350 6.65 -5.35 -0.48
N MET A 351 6.29 -5.20 -1.75
CA MET A 351 5.87 -3.94 -2.33
C MET A 351 4.34 -3.89 -2.38
N TRP A 352 3.75 -2.86 -1.82
CA TRP A 352 2.31 -2.60 -1.90
C TRP A 352 2.08 -1.22 -2.50
N GLY A 353 1.72 -1.20 -3.79
CA GLY A 353 1.44 0.04 -4.52
C GLY A 353 -0.04 0.40 -4.46
N PHE A 354 -0.34 1.67 -4.20
CA PHE A 354 -1.68 2.22 -4.20
C PHE A 354 -1.85 3.17 -5.38
N VAL A 355 -2.76 2.86 -6.29
CA VAL A 355 -3.07 3.67 -7.47
C VAL A 355 -4.55 4.06 -7.48
N GLN A 356 -4.88 5.13 -8.20
CA GLN A 356 -6.26 5.58 -8.33
C GLN A 356 -7.01 4.76 -9.39
N ASP A 357 -6.31 4.41 -10.48
CA ASP A 357 -6.80 3.61 -11.60
C ASP A 357 -5.62 2.94 -12.33
N PHE A 358 -5.89 2.00 -13.21
CA PHE A 358 -4.85 1.34 -13.99
C PHE A 358 -4.28 2.23 -15.11
N ASN A 359 -4.92 3.34 -15.47
CA ASN A 359 -4.36 4.27 -16.44
C ASN A 359 -3.11 4.97 -15.88
N GLN A 360 -3.04 5.19 -14.55
CA GLN A 360 -1.81 5.69 -13.91
C GLN A 360 -0.64 4.75 -14.15
N LEU A 361 -0.81 3.45 -13.89
CA LEU A 361 0.25 2.45 -14.15
C LEU A 361 0.61 2.40 -15.63
N LYS A 362 -0.39 2.45 -16.53
CA LYS A 362 -0.17 2.41 -17.98
C LYS A 362 0.53 3.66 -18.50
N ARG A 363 0.26 4.83 -17.92
CA ARG A 363 0.95 6.09 -18.24
C ARG A 363 2.44 6.00 -17.89
N ASP A 364 2.75 5.55 -16.67
CA ASP A 364 4.11 5.57 -16.14
C ASP A 364 4.94 4.36 -16.61
N TYR A 365 4.29 3.23 -16.90
CA TYR A 365 4.89 1.98 -17.37
C TYR A 365 4.18 1.43 -18.62
N PRO A 366 4.22 2.11 -19.78
CA PRO A 366 3.38 1.79 -20.94
C PRO A 366 3.52 0.33 -21.43
N THR A 367 4.73 -0.22 -21.36
CA THR A 367 5.04 -1.57 -21.83
C THR A 367 4.98 -2.66 -20.75
N HIS A 368 5.06 -2.28 -19.47
CA HIS A 368 5.23 -3.24 -18.36
C HIS A 368 4.16 -3.12 -17.27
N TRP A 369 3.14 -2.25 -17.42
CA TRP A 369 2.10 -2.09 -16.39
C TRP A 369 1.42 -3.40 -16.00
N GLY A 370 1.21 -4.30 -16.97
CA GLY A 370 0.64 -5.62 -16.72
C GLY A 370 1.53 -6.52 -15.84
N THR A 371 2.85 -6.29 -15.82
CA THR A 371 3.80 -7.04 -14.99
C THR A 371 3.56 -6.77 -13.50
N PHE A 372 3.19 -5.54 -13.14
CA PHE A 372 2.85 -5.21 -11.76
C PHE A 372 1.67 -6.04 -11.26
N ILE A 373 0.64 -6.20 -12.09
CA ILE A 373 -0.56 -6.96 -11.75
C ILE A 373 -0.25 -8.46 -11.73
N ALA A 374 0.48 -8.96 -12.75
CA ALA A 374 0.84 -10.37 -12.86
C ALA A 374 1.74 -10.85 -11.70
N ASN A 375 2.61 -9.98 -11.19
CA ASN A 375 3.50 -10.30 -10.06
C ASN A 375 2.88 -9.94 -8.70
N SER A 376 1.66 -9.40 -8.68
CA SER A 376 0.92 -9.17 -7.45
C SER A 376 0.13 -10.41 -7.04
N GLN A 377 0.36 -10.88 -5.83
CA GLN A 377 -0.40 -12.01 -5.28
C GLN A 377 -1.85 -11.64 -5.00
N ALA A 378 -2.09 -10.38 -4.65
CA ALA A 378 -3.42 -9.84 -4.46
C ALA A 378 -3.55 -8.46 -5.10
N VAL A 379 -4.68 -8.25 -5.77
CA VAL A 379 -5.12 -6.96 -6.28
C VAL A 379 -6.44 -6.63 -5.59
N THR A 380 -6.47 -5.54 -4.83
CA THR A 380 -7.69 -5.06 -4.19
C THR A 380 -8.27 -3.87 -4.95
N CYS A 381 -9.58 -3.80 -5.12
CA CYS A 381 -10.23 -2.70 -5.80
C CYS A 381 -11.55 -2.30 -5.14
N PHE A 382 -11.77 -0.99 -5.05
CA PHE A 382 -13.00 -0.37 -4.55
C PHE A 382 -13.09 1.09 -5.03
N ALA A 383 -14.31 1.62 -5.11
CA ALA A 383 -14.57 2.99 -5.53
C ALA A 383 -13.89 3.38 -6.87
N VAL A 384 -13.93 2.48 -7.84
CA VAL A 384 -13.35 2.67 -9.17
C VAL A 384 -14.45 3.06 -10.15
N LEU A 385 -14.25 4.13 -10.91
CA LEU A 385 -15.28 4.67 -11.83
C LEU A 385 -14.85 4.70 -13.30
N ASP A 386 -13.54 4.62 -13.58
CA ASP A 386 -13.07 4.68 -14.97
C ASP A 386 -13.34 3.37 -15.73
N ASN A 387 -13.70 3.52 -17.00
CA ASN A 387 -14.12 2.40 -17.83
C ASN A 387 -13.01 1.37 -18.05
N PHE A 388 -11.77 1.82 -18.28
CA PHE A 388 -10.65 0.91 -18.54
C PHE A 388 -10.41 -0.02 -17.35
N THR A 389 -10.38 0.53 -16.14
CA THR A 389 -10.14 -0.26 -14.91
C THR A 389 -11.32 -1.18 -14.62
N THR A 390 -12.57 -0.70 -14.73
CA THR A 390 -13.77 -1.53 -14.44
C THR A 390 -13.93 -2.66 -15.46
N GLU A 391 -13.67 -2.43 -16.75
CA GLU A 391 -13.68 -3.46 -17.78
C GLU A 391 -12.56 -4.50 -17.55
N TYR A 392 -11.36 -4.03 -17.18
CA TYR A 392 -10.24 -4.91 -16.85
C TYR A 392 -10.56 -5.82 -15.67
N ILE A 393 -11.12 -5.26 -14.58
CA ILE A 393 -11.53 -6.02 -13.40
C ILE A 393 -12.63 -7.03 -13.78
N SER A 394 -13.70 -6.61 -14.46
CA SER A 394 -14.80 -7.47 -14.89
C SER A 394 -14.30 -8.66 -15.69
N LYS A 395 -13.38 -8.43 -16.64
CA LYS A 395 -12.78 -9.47 -17.46
C LYS A 395 -11.95 -10.47 -16.64
N ASN A 396 -11.20 -10.00 -15.64
CA ASN A 396 -10.38 -10.85 -14.78
C ASN A 396 -11.19 -11.63 -13.75
N LEU A 397 -12.37 -11.13 -13.35
CA LEU A 397 -13.31 -11.86 -12.50
C LEU A 397 -13.88 -13.09 -13.21
N GLY A 398 -13.90 -13.07 -14.55
CA GLY A 398 -14.35 -14.20 -15.36
C GLY A 398 -15.85 -14.22 -15.60
N ILE A 399 -16.32 -15.34 -16.15
CA ILE A 399 -17.70 -15.53 -16.62
C ILE A 399 -18.36 -16.65 -15.83
N GLN A 400 -19.59 -16.40 -15.40
CA GLN A 400 -20.45 -17.39 -14.74
C GLN A 400 -21.62 -17.81 -15.64
N THR A 401 -22.10 -19.01 -15.40
CA THR A 401 -23.33 -19.53 -16.00
C THR A 401 -24.53 -19.21 -15.11
N ILE A 402 -25.52 -18.50 -15.63
CA ILE A 402 -26.77 -18.23 -14.93
C ILE A 402 -27.93 -18.95 -15.62
N GLN A 403 -28.95 -19.33 -14.84
CA GLN A 403 -30.19 -19.89 -15.35
C GLN A 403 -31.31 -18.90 -15.06
N GLU A 404 -31.91 -18.37 -16.11
CA GLU A 404 -33.07 -17.47 -15.98
C GLU A 404 -34.34 -18.19 -16.43
N PRO A 405 -35.42 -18.13 -15.63
CA PRO A 405 -36.70 -18.63 -16.07
C PRO A 405 -37.31 -17.71 -17.11
N GLN A 406 -37.49 -18.20 -18.33
CA GLN A 406 -38.19 -17.49 -19.38
C GLN A 406 -39.63 -17.99 -19.44
N THR A 407 -40.56 -17.12 -19.12
CA THR A 407 -41.98 -17.40 -19.15
C THR A 407 -42.56 -16.94 -20.47
N GLN A 408 -42.97 -17.87 -21.31
CA GLN A 408 -43.73 -17.59 -22.54
C GLN A 408 -45.21 -17.82 -22.29
N THR A 409 -45.97 -16.77 -22.44
CA THR A 409 -47.45 -16.86 -22.42
C THR A 409 -47.97 -17.01 -23.84
N GLN A 410 -48.41 -18.18 -24.19
CA GLN A 410 -49.01 -18.43 -25.50
C GLN A 410 -50.54 -18.28 -25.36
N VAL A 411 -51.07 -17.27 -26.00
CA VAL A 411 -52.51 -17.06 -26.09
C VAL A 411 -52.98 -17.57 -27.48
N SER A 412 -53.61 -18.70 -27.53
CA SER A 412 -54.23 -19.18 -28.79
C SER A 412 -55.74 -18.93 -28.73
N SER A 413 -56.22 -18.21 -29.72
CA SER A 413 -57.68 -18.06 -29.94
C SER A 413 -58.09 -18.97 -31.11
N THR A 414 -58.85 -20.00 -30.83
CA THR A 414 -59.43 -20.86 -31.84
C THR A 414 -60.88 -20.46 -32.08
N LYS A 415 -61.18 -19.98 -33.30
CA LYS A 415 -62.56 -19.78 -33.75
C LYS A 415 -63.09 -21.13 -34.20
N ALA A 416 -64.17 -21.61 -33.62
CA ALA A 416 -64.80 -22.83 -34.06
C ALA A 416 -65.30 -22.71 -35.51
N PRO A 417 -65.02 -23.74 -36.40
CA PRO A 417 -65.53 -23.71 -37.75
C PRO A 417 -67.05 -23.76 -37.77
N ARG A 418 -67.72 -22.89 -38.58
CA ARG A 418 -69.15 -22.88 -38.81
C ARG A 418 -69.56 -24.23 -39.40
N GLY A 419 -70.13 -25.11 -38.58
CA GLY A 419 -70.88 -26.26 -39.04
C GLY A 419 -72.18 -25.81 -39.66
N GLN A 420 -72.51 -26.29 -40.88
CA GLN A 420 -73.80 -26.13 -41.51
C GLN A 420 -74.89 -26.87 -40.69
N GLY A 421 -75.72 -26.11 -40.03
CA GLY A 421 -76.89 -26.66 -39.41
C GLY A 421 -77.19 -26.12 -37.99
N GLN A 422 -78.18 -25.21 -37.97
CA GLN A 422 -78.93 -24.77 -36.79
C GLN A 422 -78.34 -23.77 -35.83
N GLY A 423 -79.08 -22.64 -35.72
CA GLY A 423 -79.12 -21.80 -34.51
C GLY A 423 -78.28 -20.53 -34.56
N LEU A 424 -79.00 -19.39 -34.79
CA LEU A 424 -78.60 -18.03 -34.45
C LEU A 424 -78.22 -18.02 -32.95
N PHE A 425 -76.99 -17.48 -32.65
CA PHE A 425 -76.45 -17.24 -31.29
C PHE A 425 -75.62 -18.40 -30.71
N SER A 426 -74.39 -18.57 -31.20
CA SER A 426 -73.20 -18.79 -30.36
C SER A 426 -71.92 -18.76 -31.20
N SER A 427 -71.25 -17.61 -31.24
CA SER A 427 -69.84 -17.56 -31.61
C SER A 427 -69.02 -17.74 -30.33
N GLY A 428 -68.76 -18.97 -29.97
CA GLY A 428 -67.87 -19.25 -28.86
C GLY A 428 -66.40 -19.11 -29.32
N THR A 429 -65.74 -18.05 -28.90
CA THR A 429 -64.26 -17.93 -29.00
C THR A 429 -63.70 -18.53 -27.73
N SER A 430 -63.03 -19.69 -27.82
CA SER A 430 -62.31 -20.22 -26.68
C SER A 430 -60.90 -19.62 -26.67
N HIS A 431 -60.58 -18.93 -25.58
CA HIS A 431 -59.21 -18.46 -25.34
C HIS A 431 -58.52 -19.48 -24.43
N THR A 432 -57.49 -20.12 -24.93
CA THR A 432 -56.66 -20.98 -24.12
C THR A 432 -55.33 -20.25 -23.91
N SER A 433 -55.05 -19.88 -22.67
CA SER A 433 -53.76 -19.32 -22.28
C SER A 433 -52.92 -20.44 -21.65
N GLY A 434 -51.81 -20.75 -22.29
CA GLY A 434 -50.82 -21.68 -21.73
C GLY A 434 -49.58 -20.88 -21.34
N THR A 435 -49.12 -21.01 -20.12
CA THR A 435 -47.85 -20.45 -19.66
C THR A 435 -46.82 -21.56 -19.60
N THR A 436 -45.78 -21.48 -20.42
CA THR A 436 -44.66 -22.42 -20.40
C THR A 436 -43.46 -21.68 -19.82
N THR A 437 -42.93 -22.18 -18.72
CA THR A 437 -41.67 -21.67 -18.14
C THR A 437 -40.52 -22.60 -18.57
N SER A 438 -39.57 -22.08 -19.37
CA SER A 438 -38.36 -22.79 -19.74
C SER A 438 -37.16 -22.10 -19.07
N MET A 439 -36.20 -22.90 -18.59
CA MET A 439 -34.95 -22.39 -18.02
C MET A 439 -33.96 -22.15 -19.16
N HIS A 440 -33.57 -20.91 -19.36
CA HIS A 440 -32.52 -20.56 -20.32
C HIS A 440 -31.19 -20.41 -19.60
N THR A 441 -30.15 -21.04 -20.16
CA THR A 441 -28.78 -20.94 -19.67
C THR A 441 -28.08 -19.82 -20.41
N LEU A 442 -27.63 -18.79 -19.67
CA LEU A 442 -26.97 -17.61 -20.19
C LEU A 442 -25.56 -17.48 -19.60
N SER A 443 -24.67 -16.92 -20.40
CA SER A 443 -23.33 -16.54 -19.98
C SER A 443 -23.34 -15.08 -19.52
N ARG A 444 -22.74 -14.80 -18.36
CA ARG A 444 -22.64 -13.46 -17.81
C ARG A 444 -21.29 -13.26 -17.11
N PRO A 445 -20.63 -12.08 -17.19
CA PRO A 445 -19.53 -11.76 -16.30
C PRO A 445 -19.92 -11.98 -14.83
N LEU A 446 -18.99 -12.44 -14.00
CA LEU A 446 -19.25 -12.61 -12.56
C LEU A 446 -19.72 -11.29 -11.92
N MET A 447 -19.18 -10.17 -12.40
CA MET A 447 -19.62 -8.82 -12.12
C MET A 447 -19.42 -7.92 -13.35
N ASN A 448 -20.43 -7.17 -13.76
CA ASN A 448 -20.33 -6.27 -14.90
C ASN A 448 -19.55 -5.00 -14.52
N PRO A 449 -18.97 -4.26 -15.48
CA PRO A 449 -18.25 -3.01 -15.22
C PRO A 449 -19.08 -1.96 -14.45
N ASP A 450 -20.37 -1.85 -14.77
CA ASP A 450 -21.28 -0.92 -14.09
C ASP A 450 -21.61 -1.35 -12.65
N GLU A 451 -21.61 -2.63 -12.36
CA GLU A 451 -21.77 -3.17 -10.99
C GLU A 451 -20.50 -2.89 -10.16
N ILE A 452 -19.32 -3.01 -10.78
CA ILE A 452 -18.04 -2.67 -10.14
C ILE A 452 -17.99 -1.18 -9.81
N ALA A 453 -18.42 -0.33 -10.75
CA ALA A 453 -18.48 1.11 -10.55
C ALA A 453 -19.44 1.53 -9.42
N ARG A 454 -20.46 0.71 -9.13
CA ARG A 454 -21.46 0.92 -8.08
C ARG A 454 -21.26 0.06 -6.84
N LEU A 455 -20.07 -0.51 -6.67
CA LEU A 455 -19.74 -1.30 -5.49
C LEU A 455 -20.04 -0.48 -4.21
N PRO A 456 -20.73 -1.04 -3.21
CA PRO A 456 -20.96 -0.34 -1.94
C PRO A 456 -19.69 0.20 -1.32
N GLY A 457 -19.77 1.37 -0.69
CA GLY A 457 -18.59 2.07 -0.18
C GLY A 457 -17.86 1.35 0.96
N ASP A 458 -18.51 0.40 1.62
CA ASP A 458 -17.93 -0.45 2.66
C ASP A 458 -17.38 -1.79 2.13
N GLU A 459 -17.46 -2.03 0.82
CA GLU A 459 -17.00 -3.26 0.19
C GLU A 459 -15.75 -3.06 -0.67
N CYS A 460 -15.02 -4.15 -0.87
CA CYS A 460 -13.91 -4.25 -1.83
C CYS A 460 -13.92 -5.62 -2.52
N ILE A 461 -13.33 -5.66 -3.71
CA ILE A 461 -13.07 -6.87 -4.47
C ILE A 461 -11.60 -7.20 -4.32
N ILE A 462 -11.28 -8.45 -4.01
CA ILE A 462 -9.93 -8.97 -3.89
C ILE A 462 -9.75 -10.06 -4.94
N MET A 463 -8.78 -9.86 -5.82
CA MET A 463 -8.42 -10.77 -6.91
C MET A 463 -6.98 -11.26 -6.73
N GLY A 464 -6.68 -12.45 -7.21
CA GLY A 464 -5.34 -13.03 -7.18
C GLY A 464 -5.31 -14.40 -7.84
N HIS A 465 -4.33 -15.24 -7.50
CA HIS A 465 -4.25 -16.62 -7.95
C HIS A 465 -5.20 -17.55 -7.18
N PHE A 466 -6.37 -17.03 -6.80
CA PHE A 466 -7.42 -17.68 -6.04
C PHE A 466 -8.78 -17.18 -6.55
N PRO A 467 -9.87 -17.88 -6.25
CA PRO A 467 -11.20 -17.39 -6.60
C PRO A 467 -11.44 -16.00 -5.99
N PRO A 468 -12.04 -15.06 -6.74
CA PRO A 468 -12.21 -13.70 -6.28
C PRO A 468 -13.05 -13.63 -5.01
N ILE A 469 -12.74 -12.64 -4.16
CA ILE A 469 -13.43 -12.42 -2.89
C ILE A 469 -14.10 -11.05 -2.94
N ARG A 470 -15.37 -11.02 -2.55
CA ARG A 470 -16.09 -9.80 -2.19
C ARG A 470 -16.02 -9.68 -0.67
N SER A 471 -15.38 -8.61 -0.20
CA SER A 471 -15.03 -8.43 1.20
C SER A 471 -15.52 -7.08 1.71
N ARG A 472 -15.78 -6.98 3.01
CA ARG A 472 -16.00 -5.71 3.68
C ARG A 472 -14.65 -5.05 3.97
N ARG A 473 -14.59 -3.73 3.87
CA ARG A 473 -13.41 -2.93 4.20
C ARG A 473 -13.29 -2.77 5.72
N MET A 474 -12.07 -2.86 6.24
CA MET A 474 -11.76 -2.57 7.64
C MET A 474 -11.41 -1.10 7.77
N VAL A 475 -12.17 -0.34 8.54
CA VAL A 475 -11.93 1.09 8.77
C VAL A 475 -11.38 1.26 10.19
N TYR A 476 -10.12 1.74 10.33
CA TYR A 476 -9.41 1.73 11.61
C TYR A 476 -10.12 2.52 12.73
N HIS A 477 -10.81 3.59 12.39
CA HIS A 477 -11.54 4.42 13.36
C HIS A 477 -12.97 3.93 13.63
N GLU A 478 -13.40 2.83 13.01
CA GLU A 478 -14.68 2.16 13.26
C GLU A 478 -14.50 0.75 13.83
N ASP A 479 -13.32 0.17 13.65
CA ASP A 479 -13.02 -1.17 14.10
C ASP A 479 -12.31 -1.12 15.46
N TRP A 480 -12.91 -1.75 16.46
CA TRP A 480 -12.42 -1.74 17.82
C TRP A 480 -11.01 -2.34 17.99
N TRP A 481 -10.55 -3.23 17.09
CA TRP A 481 -9.20 -3.78 17.09
C TRP A 481 -8.12 -2.71 16.90
N PHE A 482 -8.44 -1.68 16.14
CA PHE A 482 -7.50 -0.62 15.80
C PHE A 482 -7.68 0.64 16.67
N LEU A 483 -8.89 0.85 17.23
CA LEU A 483 -9.21 2.07 17.98
C LEU A 483 -8.30 2.33 19.18
N HIS A 484 -7.82 1.28 19.86
CA HIS A 484 -6.92 1.41 20.99
C HIS A 484 -5.44 1.47 20.59
N ARG A 485 -5.12 1.12 19.34
CA ARG A 485 -3.77 1.15 18.76
C ARG A 485 -3.51 2.44 18.02
N ALA A 486 -4.54 2.99 17.41
CA ALA A 486 -4.47 4.20 16.63
C ALA A 486 -4.43 5.44 17.54
N ARG A 487 -3.56 6.39 17.19
CA ARG A 487 -3.67 7.73 17.74
C ARG A 487 -4.89 8.42 17.14
N SER A 488 -5.61 9.20 17.95
CA SER A 488 -6.76 9.98 17.47
C SER A 488 -6.31 11.01 16.42
N ASP A 489 -6.96 10.98 15.27
CA ASP A 489 -6.78 11.93 14.19
C ASP A 489 -7.83 13.05 14.30
N PRO A 490 -7.49 14.35 14.13
CA PRO A 490 -8.46 15.42 14.07
C PRO A 490 -9.55 15.25 13.02
N HIS A 491 -9.24 14.58 11.90
CA HIS A 491 -10.21 14.28 10.84
C HIS A 491 -11.10 13.08 11.16
N HIS A 492 -10.61 12.18 12.00
CA HIS A 492 -11.30 10.95 12.43
C HIS A 492 -11.16 10.79 13.94
N PRO A 493 -11.79 11.68 14.74
CA PRO A 493 -11.58 11.71 16.19
C PRO A 493 -12.13 10.44 16.86
N ILE A 494 -11.25 9.77 17.60
CA ILE A 494 -11.61 8.58 18.39
C ILE A 494 -12.13 9.06 19.75
N THR A 495 -13.45 9.25 19.82
CA THR A 495 -14.13 9.64 21.05
C THR A 495 -14.64 8.40 21.81
N ASP A 496 -15.02 8.58 23.08
CA ASP A 496 -15.63 7.50 23.86
C ASP A 496 -16.93 6.97 23.23
N GLY A 497 -17.70 7.87 22.56
CA GLY A 497 -18.87 7.46 21.78
C GLY A 497 -18.52 6.55 20.62
N VAL A 498 -17.45 6.85 19.87
CA VAL A 498 -16.95 6.01 18.77
C VAL A 498 -16.51 4.64 19.30
N ARG A 499 -15.75 4.62 20.41
CA ARG A 499 -15.30 3.38 21.05
C ARG A 499 -16.49 2.53 21.52
N ALA A 500 -17.50 3.15 22.14
CA ALA A 500 -18.70 2.46 22.57
C ALA A 500 -19.46 1.82 21.41
N GLN A 501 -19.63 2.56 20.30
CA GLN A 501 -20.31 2.03 19.09
C GLN A 501 -19.54 0.87 18.45
N ALA A 502 -18.22 0.97 18.38
CA ALA A 502 -17.37 -0.11 17.86
C ALA A 502 -17.45 -1.36 18.74
N LEU A 503 -17.45 -1.18 20.07
CA LEU A 503 -17.64 -2.29 21.01
C LEU A 503 -19.02 -2.93 20.87
N GLU A 504 -20.09 -2.14 20.75
CA GLU A 504 -21.45 -2.68 20.55
C GLU A 504 -21.57 -3.47 19.24
N ARG A 505 -20.93 -2.98 18.16
CA ARG A 505 -20.86 -3.69 16.88
C ARG A 505 -20.15 -5.03 17.07
N ARG A 506 -19.00 -5.01 17.75
CA ARG A 506 -18.21 -6.21 18.03
C ARG A 506 -18.94 -7.23 18.89
N LEU A 507 -19.66 -6.78 19.90
CA LEU A 507 -20.48 -7.63 20.75
C LEU A 507 -21.62 -8.31 19.98
N ARG A 508 -22.23 -7.60 19.02
CA ARG A 508 -23.25 -8.19 18.13
C ARG A 508 -22.63 -9.27 17.23
N ASP A 509 -21.46 -9.00 16.66
CA ASP A 509 -20.75 -9.93 15.77
C ASP A 509 -20.25 -11.17 16.52
N ALA A 510 -19.80 -11.01 17.77
CA ALA A 510 -19.34 -12.12 18.61
C ALA A 510 -20.50 -12.94 19.22
N GLY A 511 -21.73 -12.49 19.10
CA GLY A 511 -22.93 -13.15 19.62
C GLY A 511 -23.05 -13.16 21.14
N SER A 512 -21.99 -12.80 21.87
CA SER A 512 -21.99 -12.70 23.34
C SER A 512 -20.69 -12.06 23.86
N VAL A 513 -20.72 -11.55 25.11
CA VAL A 513 -19.53 -11.06 25.81
C VAL A 513 -18.45 -12.15 25.96
N THR A 514 -18.88 -13.38 26.16
CA THR A 514 -17.98 -14.54 26.25
C THR A 514 -17.26 -14.80 24.93
N GLY A 515 -17.94 -14.64 23.80
CA GLY A 515 -17.34 -14.72 22.46
C GLY A 515 -16.30 -13.63 22.22
N LEU A 516 -16.59 -12.39 22.63
CA LEU A 516 -15.64 -11.28 22.55
C LEU A 516 -14.38 -11.57 23.35
N LEU A 517 -14.52 -11.96 24.61
CA LEU A 517 -13.39 -12.26 25.49
C LEU A 517 -12.58 -13.46 25.00
N ALA A 518 -13.22 -14.46 24.40
CA ALA A 518 -12.50 -15.59 23.77
C ALA A 518 -11.63 -15.12 22.58
N GLN A 519 -12.09 -14.13 21.84
CA GLN A 519 -11.31 -13.52 20.76
C GLN A 519 -10.10 -12.75 21.28
N GLU A 520 -10.19 -12.20 22.52
CA GLU A 520 -9.10 -11.50 23.20
C GLU A 520 -8.14 -12.45 23.93
N GLY A 521 -8.29 -13.75 23.78
CA GLY A 521 -7.44 -14.73 24.45
C GLY A 521 -7.86 -15.01 25.89
N TYR A 522 -9.14 -14.79 26.24
CA TYR A 522 -9.69 -15.16 27.53
C TYR A 522 -10.69 -16.30 27.39
N GLU A 523 -10.53 -17.35 28.15
CA GLU A 523 -11.51 -18.41 28.28
C GLU A 523 -12.50 -18.04 29.41
N VAL A 524 -13.79 -17.92 29.09
CA VAL A 524 -14.85 -17.62 30.07
C VAL A 524 -15.74 -18.84 30.25
N LYS A 525 -15.87 -19.30 31.48
CA LYS A 525 -16.72 -20.44 31.85
C LYS A 525 -17.80 -20.02 32.83
N PRO A 526 -19.07 -20.38 32.60
CA PRO A 526 -20.09 -20.24 33.63
C PRO A 526 -19.81 -21.22 34.78
N VAL A 527 -19.92 -20.71 36.02
CA VAL A 527 -19.73 -21.47 37.24
C VAL A 527 -21.09 -21.58 37.98
N ARG A 528 -21.24 -22.56 38.88
CA ARG A 528 -22.47 -22.72 39.66
C ARG A 528 -22.83 -21.42 40.41
N GLY A 529 -24.08 -21.02 40.32
CA GLY A 529 -24.62 -19.81 40.98
C GLY A 529 -24.72 -18.58 40.10
N GLY A 530 -24.58 -18.71 38.76
CA GLY A 530 -24.71 -17.59 37.83
C GLY A 530 -23.46 -16.71 37.74
N CYS A 531 -22.35 -17.15 38.32
CA CYS A 531 -21.03 -16.53 38.23
C CYS A 531 -20.31 -16.95 36.96
N TYR A 532 -19.30 -16.14 36.56
CA TYR A 532 -18.41 -16.44 35.43
C TYR A 532 -16.97 -16.46 35.90
N GLU A 533 -16.21 -17.47 35.49
CA GLU A 533 -14.77 -17.59 35.69
C GLU A 533 -14.07 -17.30 34.36
N MET A 534 -13.10 -16.38 34.39
CA MET A 534 -12.33 -15.99 33.22
C MET A 534 -10.85 -16.34 33.44
N ARG A 535 -10.22 -16.89 32.42
CA ARG A 535 -8.83 -17.31 32.42
C ARG A 535 -8.14 -16.81 31.14
N GLY A 536 -6.97 -16.17 31.26
CA GLY A 536 -6.16 -15.82 30.10
C GLY A 536 -5.56 -17.08 29.44
N THR A 537 -5.63 -17.15 28.08
CA THR A 537 -5.10 -18.28 27.29
C THR A 537 -3.77 -17.96 26.60
N GLY A 538 -3.29 -16.71 26.67
CA GLY A 538 -2.04 -16.23 26.08
C GLY A 538 -1.00 -15.79 27.11
N GLY A 539 0.26 -15.61 26.69
CA GLY A 539 1.41 -15.40 27.58
C GLY A 539 1.41 -14.15 28.48
N ALA A 540 0.44 -13.24 28.35
CA ALA A 540 0.38 -11.98 29.09
C ALA A 540 -0.53 -12.02 30.33
N ALA A 541 -1.49 -12.93 30.43
CA ALA A 541 -2.44 -12.97 31.55
C ALA A 541 -2.35 -14.31 32.31
N LYS A 542 -1.59 -14.33 33.41
CA LYS A 542 -1.58 -15.47 34.35
C LYS A 542 -2.52 -15.12 35.50
N GLY A 543 -3.75 -15.59 35.45
CA GLY A 543 -4.68 -15.46 36.59
C GLY A 543 -6.08 -15.97 36.26
N VAL A 544 -6.87 -16.16 37.29
CA VAL A 544 -8.29 -16.50 37.19
C VAL A 544 -9.08 -15.40 37.88
N ARG A 545 -10.04 -14.82 37.17
CA ARG A 545 -10.93 -13.80 37.72
C ARG A 545 -12.38 -14.31 37.72
N THR A 546 -13.09 -14.06 38.80
CA THR A 546 -14.47 -14.47 38.96
C THR A 546 -15.39 -13.26 38.95
N PHE A 547 -16.47 -13.32 38.18
CA PHE A 547 -17.51 -12.29 38.09
C PHE A 547 -18.83 -12.83 38.63
N ALA A 548 -19.47 -12.04 39.49
CA ALA A 548 -20.70 -12.45 40.12
C ALA A 548 -21.90 -12.52 39.16
N THR A 549 -21.90 -11.68 38.12
CA THR A 549 -22.97 -11.64 37.11
C THR A 549 -22.40 -11.43 35.70
N ALA A 550 -23.23 -11.73 34.67
CA ALA A 550 -22.88 -11.41 33.29
C ALA A 550 -22.71 -9.89 33.08
N ASN A 551 -23.40 -9.05 33.84
CA ASN A 551 -23.28 -7.60 33.77
C ASN A 551 -21.95 -7.10 34.34
N ASP A 552 -21.41 -7.75 35.39
CA ASP A 552 -20.10 -7.42 35.93
C ASP A 552 -18.98 -7.82 34.97
N LEU A 553 -19.11 -8.98 34.32
CA LEU A 553 -18.24 -9.41 33.25
C LEU A 553 -18.28 -8.43 32.07
N TRP A 554 -19.48 -7.96 31.70
CA TRP A 554 -19.66 -6.98 30.61
C TRP A 554 -19.03 -5.65 30.95
N LYS A 555 -19.24 -5.10 32.14
CA LYS A 555 -18.62 -3.86 32.61
C LYS A 555 -17.10 -3.94 32.59
N TRP A 556 -16.56 -5.05 33.03
CA TRP A 556 -15.11 -5.26 33.03
C TRP A 556 -14.56 -5.38 31.60
N ALA A 557 -15.22 -6.13 30.71
CA ALA A 557 -14.84 -6.21 29.30
C ALA A 557 -14.89 -4.85 28.62
N TYR A 558 -15.89 -4.02 28.96
CA TYR A 558 -16.01 -2.65 28.47
C TYR A 558 -14.84 -1.78 28.93
N VAL A 559 -14.47 -1.84 30.21
CA VAL A 559 -13.32 -1.07 30.75
C VAL A 559 -12.01 -1.56 30.11
N LEU A 560 -11.80 -2.85 29.98
CA LEU A 560 -10.62 -3.43 29.33
C LEU A 560 -10.45 -2.89 27.90
N VAL A 561 -11.54 -2.81 27.15
CA VAL A 561 -11.53 -2.33 25.77
C VAL A 561 -11.38 -0.80 25.69
N MET A 562 -11.99 -0.05 26.62
CA MET A 562 -11.97 1.42 26.60
C MET A 562 -10.67 2.02 27.08
N ASP A 563 -10.02 1.43 28.07
CA ASP A 563 -8.81 1.99 28.69
C ASP A 563 -7.52 1.45 28.09
N GLY A 564 -7.58 0.39 27.25
CA GLY A 564 -6.39 -0.22 26.66
C GLY A 564 -5.36 -0.70 27.69
N VAL A 565 -5.79 -0.84 28.96
CA VAL A 565 -4.92 -1.21 30.06
C VAL A 565 -4.91 -2.73 30.14
N ASP A 566 -3.72 -3.33 29.98
CA ASP A 566 -3.41 -4.64 30.51
C ASP A 566 -3.63 -4.62 32.02
N ILE A 567 -4.86 -4.86 32.44
CA ILE A 567 -5.13 -5.05 33.87
C ILE A 567 -4.53 -6.42 34.18
N ALA A 568 -3.37 -6.41 34.82
CA ALA A 568 -2.78 -7.62 35.38
C ALA A 568 -3.84 -8.34 36.22
N ILE A 569 -4.19 -9.54 35.80
CA ILE A 569 -5.11 -10.45 36.50
C ILE A 569 -4.41 -11.04 37.70
#